data_3aa8a2ac6c0ddb7c88e999ae2b684133
#
_entry.id   3aa8a2ac6c0ddb7c88e999ae2b684133
#
_cell.length_a   1.000
_cell.length_b   1.000
_cell.length_c   1.000
_cell.angle_alpha   90.00
_cell.angle_beta   90.00
_cell.angle_gamma   90.00
#
_symmetry.space_group_name_H-M   'P 1'
#
loop_
_entity.id
_entity.type
_entity.pdbx_description
1 polymer ?
#
loop_
_entity_poly.entity_id
_entity_poly.type
_entity_poly.pdbx_seq_one_letter_code
_entity_poly.pdbx_strand_id
1 'polypeptide(L)'
;MKKATITTVLQGCKGPQGRTRLAVLIGGVAMLLLLLSELMPTGTKSAAAYQTQLENRLETLIAQMDGAGKTTVMLTLETGEETIYALDTQSGQMQEQQTHVLLEDGSALAETIYQPQIRGVAVLCDGGGDVRVAARITEMVGALLDLPSNRICVEQRKP
;
A
#
# COMPACT_ATOMS: atom_id res chain seq x y z
N MET A 1 1.05 -23.39 33.97
CA MET A 1 -0.23 -24.00 34.37
C MET A 1 -1.33 -23.39 33.51
N LYS A 2 -2.01 -24.18 32.68
CA LYS A 2 -3.31 -24.10 31.99
C LYS A 2 -3.22 -24.68 30.59
N LYS A 3 -3.11 -26.04 30.54
CA LYS A 3 -3.30 -26.84 29.30
C LYS A 3 -4.51 -27.78 29.49
N ALA A 4 -5.64 -27.26 29.96
CA ALA A 4 -6.75 -28.14 30.35
C ALA A 4 -8.13 -27.77 29.75
N THR A 5 -8.21 -27.02 28.65
CA THR A 5 -9.55 -26.61 28.18
C THR A 5 -9.94 -27.18 26.80
N ILE A 6 -9.01 -27.76 26.06
CA ILE A 6 -9.32 -28.25 24.69
C ILE A 6 -9.74 -29.72 24.71
N THR A 7 -9.32 -30.51 25.70
CA THR A 7 -9.59 -31.95 25.75
C THR A 7 -11.02 -32.31 26.21
N THR A 8 -11.70 -31.39 26.90
CA THR A 8 -13.06 -31.66 27.46
C THR A 8 -14.17 -31.55 26.41
N VAL A 9 -13.94 -30.82 25.32
CA VAL A 9 -14.96 -30.63 24.27
C VAL A 9 -15.06 -31.83 23.32
N LEU A 10 -13.99 -32.62 23.21
CA LEU A 10 -13.95 -33.79 22.31
C LEU A 10 -14.58 -35.07 22.86
N GLN A 11 -14.89 -35.14 24.16
CA GLN A 11 -15.40 -36.36 24.79
C GLN A 11 -16.95 -36.50 24.79
N GLY A 12 -17.68 -35.44 24.35
CA GLY A 12 -19.15 -35.43 24.34
C GLY A 12 -19.84 -36.00 23.06
N CYS A 13 -19.08 -36.39 22.02
CA CYS A 13 -19.64 -36.65 20.66
C CYS A 13 -19.65 -38.14 20.25
N LYS A 14 -20.07 -39.05 21.13
CA LYS A 14 -20.13 -40.49 20.81
C LYS A 14 -21.49 -40.99 20.28
N GLY A 15 -22.47 -40.12 19.98
CA GLY A 15 -23.76 -40.50 19.38
C GLY A 15 -23.93 -40.01 17.94
N PRO A 16 -24.81 -40.62 17.12
CA PRO A 16 -25.06 -40.20 15.74
C PRO A 16 -25.49 -38.71 15.64
N GLN A 17 -26.19 -38.20 16.65
CA GLN A 17 -26.58 -36.78 16.73
C GLN A 17 -25.40 -35.84 17.13
N GLY A 18 -24.37 -36.38 17.79
CA GLY A 18 -23.16 -35.61 18.13
C GLY A 18 -22.29 -35.34 16.91
N ARG A 19 -22.23 -36.28 15.95
CA ARG A 19 -21.42 -36.13 14.73
C ARG A 19 -22.00 -35.09 13.77
N THR A 20 -23.35 -35.01 13.67
CA THR A 20 -24.01 -33.97 12.86
C THR A 20 -23.87 -32.57 13.48
N ARG A 21 -23.97 -32.45 14.81
CA ARG A 21 -23.74 -31.16 15.49
C ARG A 21 -22.28 -30.70 15.36
N LEU A 22 -21.31 -31.60 15.46
CA LEU A 22 -19.90 -31.32 15.26
C LEU A 22 -19.61 -30.86 13.81
N ALA A 23 -20.21 -31.53 12.82
CA ALA A 23 -20.09 -31.18 11.40
C ALA A 23 -20.68 -29.79 11.11
N VAL A 24 -21.81 -29.43 11.71
CA VAL A 24 -22.43 -28.11 11.58
C VAL A 24 -21.59 -27.03 12.23
N LEU A 25 -20.98 -27.30 13.39
CA LEU A 25 -20.08 -26.36 14.06
C LEU A 25 -18.80 -26.11 13.24
N ILE A 26 -18.20 -27.18 12.71
CA ILE A 26 -17.01 -27.06 11.84
C ILE A 26 -17.35 -26.31 10.56
N GLY A 27 -18.49 -26.60 9.93
CA GLY A 27 -18.97 -25.87 8.74
C GLY A 27 -19.25 -24.40 9.04
N GLY A 28 -19.87 -24.10 10.18
CA GLY A 28 -20.12 -22.72 10.62
C GLY A 28 -18.83 -21.93 10.89
N VAL A 29 -17.85 -22.57 11.54
CA VAL A 29 -16.52 -21.95 11.76
C VAL A 29 -15.77 -21.73 10.44
N ALA A 30 -15.81 -22.70 9.53
CA ALA A 30 -15.20 -22.57 8.21
C ALA A 30 -15.83 -21.43 7.40
N MET A 31 -17.16 -21.32 7.42
CA MET A 31 -17.89 -20.25 6.75
C MET A 31 -17.59 -18.88 7.38
N LEU A 32 -17.48 -18.82 8.71
CA LEU A 32 -17.09 -17.60 9.43
C LEU A 32 -15.66 -17.18 9.08
N LEU A 33 -14.74 -18.13 8.97
CA LEU A 33 -13.35 -17.85 8.58
C LEU A 33 -13.25 -17.36 7.12
N LEU A 34 -14.08 -17.88 6.21
CA LEU A 34 -14.16 -17.40 4.84
C LEU A 34 -14.68 -15.95 4.78
N LEU A 35 -15.73 -15.62 5.56
CA LEU A 35 -16.25 -14.26 5.64
C LEU A 35 -15.25 -13.29 6.26
N LEU A 36 -14.47 -13.73 7.24
CA LEU A 36 -13.38 -12.93 7.83
C LEU A 36 -12.18 -12.78 6.88
N SER A 37 -11.97 -13.73 5.97
CA SER A 37 -10.90 -13.67 4.97
C SER A 37 -11.09 -12.51 3.98
N GLU A 38 -12.31 -12.14 3.66
CA GLU A 38 -12.61 -10.98 2.80
C GLU A 38 -12.37 -9.63 3.51
N LEU A 39 -12.36 -9.62 4.85
CA LEU A 39 -12.01 -8.42 5.64
C LEU A 39 -10.50 -8.18 5.76
N MET A 40 -9.67 -9.18 5.45
CA MET A 40 -8.22 -8.97 5.38
C MET A 40 -7.88 -8.41 4.01
N PRO A 41 -7.40 -7.16 3.92
CA PRO A 41 -6.93 -6.62 2.65
C PRO A 41 -5.75 -7.48 2.21
N THR A 42 -5.97 -8.32 1.20
CA THR A 42 -4.92 -9.03 0.48
C THR A 42 -4.00 -7.97 -0.11
N GLY A 43 -2.77 -7.95 0.39
CA GLY A 43 -1.81 -6.87 0.22
C GLY A 43 -1.33 -6.63 -1.21
N THR A 44 -2.21 -6.09 -2.03
CA THR A 44 -1.74 -5.17 -3.05
C THR A 44 -1.32 -3.91 -2.29
N LYS A 45 -0.03 -3.61 -2.28
CA LYS A 45 0.47 -2.31 -1.82
C LYS A 45 -0.17 -1.29 -2.74
N SER A 46 -1.36 -0.87 -2.39
CA SER A 46 -2.15 0.09 -3.13
C SER A 46 -1.34 1.37 -3.25
N ALA A 47 -1.39 2.04 -4.39
CA ALA A 47 -0.82 3.37 -4.58
C ALA A 47 -1.16 4.31 -3.41
N ALA A 48 -2.36 4.15 -2.82
CA ALA A 48 -2.79 4.86 -1.62
C ALA A 48 -1.93 4.54 -0.39
N ALA A 49 -1.53 3.29 -0.17
CA ALA A 49 -0.67 2.93 0.95
C ALA A 49 0.76 3.50 0.79
N TYR A 50 1.28 3.50 -0.44
CA TYR A 50 2.56 4.12 -0.77
C TYR A 50 2.50 5.64 -0.53
N GLN A 51 1.45 6.30 -1.01
CA GLN A 51 1.19 7.72 -0.80
C GLN A 51 1.18 8.08 0.70
N THR A 52 0.36 7.41 1.50
CA THR A 52 0.26 7.65 2.95
C THR A 52 1.59 7.41 3.66
N GLN A 53 2.34 6.38 3.28
CA GLN A 53 3.65 6.11 3.86
C GLN A 53 4.65 7.24 3.56
N LEU A 54 4.63 7.77 2.35
CA LEU A 54 5.52 8.84 1.94
C LEU A 54 5.15 10.17 2.60
N GLU A 55 3.85 10.50 2.69
CA GLU A 55 3.34 11.66 3.43
C GLU A 55 3.81 11.65 4.89
N ASN A 56 3.63 10.54 5.60
CA ASN A 56 4.05 10.40 7.00
C ASN A 56 5.58 10.55 7.19
N ARG A 57 6.36 10.05 6.25
CA ARG A 57 7.83 10.22 6.28
C ARG A 57 8.24 11.67 6.07
N LEU A 58 7.62 12.35 5.11
CA LEU A 58 7.87 13.76 4.84
C LEU A 58 7.44 14.64 6.02
N GLU A 59 6.26 14.39 6.62
CA GLU A 59 5.81 15.10 7.82
C GLU A 59 6.83 14.98 8.95
N THR A 60 7.33 13.77 9.20
CA THR A 60 8.33 13.51 10.24
C THR A 60 9.64 14.25 9.98
N LEU A 61 10.12 14.26 8.73
CA LEU A 61 11.34 14.95 8.35
C LEU A 61 11.21 16.47 8.45
N ILE A 62 10.11 17.01 7.93
CA ILE A 62 9.88 18.47 7.95
C ILE A 62 9.67 18.97 9.38
N ALA A 63 8.97 18.20 10.22
CA ALA A 63 8.77 18.56 11.62
C ALA A 63 10.08 18.64 12.45
N GLN A 64 11.16 18.00 11.99
CA GLN A 64 12.50 18.09 12.58
C GLN A 64 13.30 19.32 12.13
N MET A 65 12.81 20.07 11.15
CA MET A 65 13.47 21.29 10.70
C MET A 65 13.20 22.45 11.66
N ASP A 66 14.26 23.19 11.98
CA ASP A 66 14.14 24.41 12.80
C ASP A 66 13.19 25.41 12.16
N GLY A 67 12.18 25.80 12.92
CA GLY A 67 11.18 26.78 12.53
C GLY A 67 9.98 26.19 11.77
N ALA A 68 9.98 24.94 11.37
CA ALA A 68 8.84 24.34 10.66
C ALA A 68 7.63 24.13 11.59
N GLY A 69 7.85 23.61 12.80
CA GLY A 69 6.79 23.30 13.74
C GLY A 69 5.92 22.13 13.32
N LYS A 70 4.66 22.16 13.74
CA LYS A 70 3.67 21.13 13.33
C LYS A 70 3.48 21.19 11.81
N THR A 71 3.57 20.03 11.18
CA THR A 71 3.53 19.90 9.73
C THR A 71 2.47 18.89 9.31
N THR A 72 1.81 19.17 8.21
CA THR A 72 0.93 18.23 7.50
C THR A 72 1.32 18.25 6.03
N VAL A 73 1.51 17.07 5.46
CA VAL A 73 1.90 16.91 4.05
C VAL A 73 0.82 16.17 3.30
N MET A 74 0.52 16.64 2.11
CA MET A 74 -0.34 15.97 1.15
C MET A 74 0.38 15.90 -0.19
N LEU A 75 0.45 14.72 -0.77
CA LEU A 75 1.01 14.53 -2.11
C LEU A 75 -0.02 13.94 -3.07
N THR A 76 0.16 14.24 -4.33
CA THR A 76 -0.68 13.72 -5.40
C THR A 76 0.18 12.91 -6.35
N LEU A 77 -0.26 11.70 -6.66
CA LEU A 77 0.39 10.84 -7.65
C LEU A 77 -0.11 11.18 -9.05
N GLU A 78 0.78 11.14 -10.03
CA GLU A 78 0.45 11.31 -11.44
C GLU A 78 0.06 9.99 -12.08
N THR A 79 0.80 8.91 -11.73
CA THR A 79 0.55 7.55 -12.18
C THR A 79 0.46 6.61 -10.98
N GLY A 80 -0.26 5.51 -11.14
CA GLY A 80 -0.19 4.39 -10.20
C GLY A 80 1.09 3.58 -10.40
N GLU A 81 1.19 2.48 -9.67
CA GLU A 81 2.20 1.45 -9.93
C GLU A 81 1.91 0.81 -11.29
N GLU A 82 2.91 0.83 -12.18
CA GLU A 82 2.80 0.24 -13.52
C GLU A 82 3.73 -0.96 -13.62
N THR A 83 3.14 -2.11 -13.98
CA THR A 83 3.90 -3.34 -14.18
C THR A 83 4.04 -3.59 -15.68
N ILE A 84 5.27 -3.62 -16.18
CA ILE A 84 5.57 -4.05 -17.54
C ILE A 84 5.84 -5.55 -17.51
N TYR A 85 5.11 -6.28 -18.35
CA TYR A 85 5.25 -7.71 -18.50
C TYR A 85 6.15 -8.04 -19.70
N ALA A 86 6.96 -9.08 -19.54
CA ALA A 86 7.81 -9.56 -20.61
C ALA A 86 6.97 -10.06 -21.80
N LEU A 87 7.30 -9.60 -23.00
CA LEU A 87 6.67 -9.99 -24.26
C LEU A 87 7.65 -10.83 -25.09
N ASP A 88 7.20 -11.98 -25.53
CA ASP A 88 7.88 -12.74 -26.59
C ASP A 88 7.36 -12.26 -27.95
N THR A 89 8.26 -11.70 -28.76
CA THR A 89 7.92 -11.16 -30.08
C THR A 89 8.44 -12.10 -31.16
N GLN A 90 7.53 -12.79 -31.84
CA GLN A 90 7.85 -13.58 -33.03
C GLN A 90 7.62 -12.75 -34.29
N SER A 91 8.70 -12.34 -34.93
CA SER A 91 8.66 -11.59 -36.20
C SER A 91 8.64 -12.57 -37.37
N GLY A 92 7.50 -12.74 -38.01
CA GLY A 92 7.36 -13.43 -39.29
C GLY A 92 7.26 -12.42 -40.43
N GLN A 93 7.54 -12.85 -41.66
CA GLN A 93 7.58 -11.95 -42.87
C GLN A 93 6.26 -11.22 -43.17
N MET A 94 5.14 -11.57 -42.54
CA MET A 94 3.82 -10.95 -42.75
C MET A 94 2.97 -10.76 -41.47
N GLN A 95 3.47 -11.17 -40.31
CA GLN A 95 2.68 -11.08 -39.08
C GLN A 95 3.61 -10.95 -37.88
N GLU A 96 3.42 -9.91 -37.09
CA GLU A 96 4.04 -9.72 -35.79
C GLU A 96 3.08 -10.23 -34.72
N GLN A 97 3.47 -11.29 -34.00
CA GLN A 97 2.69 -11.84 -32.92
C GLN A 97 3.42 -11.58 -31.61
N GLN A 98 2.80 -10.81 -30.73
CA GLN A 98 3.27 -10.56 -29.37
C GLN A 98 2.50 -11.42 -28.39
N THR A 99 3.21 -12.18 -27.57
CA THR A 99 2.60 -13.04 -26.55
C THR A 99 3.29 -12.77 -25.21
N HIS A 100 2.52 -12.67 -24.13
CA HIS A 100 3.11 -12.56 -22.79
C HIS A 100 3.83 -13.85 -22.42
N VAL A 101 5.04 -13.70 -21.85
CA VAL A 101 5.75 -14.82 -21.26
C VAL A 101 5.06 -15.22 -19.97
N LEU A 102 4.60 -16.47 -19.90
CA LEU A 102 3.92 -17.02 -18.74
C LEU A 102 4.89 -17.85 -17.92
N LEU A 103 4.79 -17.74 -16.59
CA LEU A 103 5.45 -18.62 -15.64
C LEU A 103 4.73 -19.98 -15.54
N GLU A 104 5.35 -20.95 -14.87
CA GLU A 104 4.79 -22.31 -14.69
C GLU A 104 3.43 -22.32 -13.96
N ASP A 105 3.14 -21.29 -13.15
CA ASP A 105 1.87 -21.09 -12.46
C ASP A 105 0.80 -20.39 -13.31
N GLY A 106 1.12 -20.05 -14.57
CA GLY A 106 0.22 -19.37 -15.51
C GLY A 106 0.17 -17.84 -15.32
N SER A 107 0.94 -17.26 -14.41
CA SER A 107 1.06 -15.80 -14.27
C SER A 107 1.98 -15.21 -15.34
N ALA A 108 1.73 -13.96 -15.75
CA ALA A 108 2.61 -13.25 -16.67
C ALA A 108 3.90 -12.83 -15.95
N LEU A 109 5.05 -13.02 -16.60
CA LEU A 109 6.35 -12.62 -16.07
C LEU A 109 6.45 -11.10 -16.05
N ALA A 110 6.50 -10.51 -14.84
CA ALA A 110 6.77 -9.09 -14.68
C ALA A 110 8.25 -8.80 -14.95
N GLU A 111 8.53 -7.98 -15.96
CA GLU A 111 9.89 -7.58 -16.32
C GLU A 111 10.35 -6.39 -15.48
N THR A 112 9.49 -5.38 -15.33
CA THR A 112 9.80 -4.16 -14.59
C THR A 112 8.55 -3.63 -13.90
N ILE A 113 8.74 -3.18 -12.64
CA ILE A 113 7.69 -2.50 -11.88
C ILE A 113 8.13 -1.06 -11.68
N TYR A 114 7.39 -0.12 -12.28
CA TYR A 114 7.62 1.31 -12.08
C TYR A 114 6.92 1.79 -10.82
N GLN A 115 7.66 2.55 -10.01
CA GLN A 115 7.09 3.20 -8.83
C GLN A 115 6.16 4.34 -9.27
N PRO A 116 5.10 4.64 -8.48
CA PRO A 116 4.22 5.75 -8.76
C PRO A 116 4.96 7.08 -8.88
N GLN A 117 4.68 7.85 -9.90
CA GLN A 117 5.26 9.19 -10.07
C GLN A 117 4.46 10.22 -9.28
N ILE A 118 5.17 11.15 -8.64
CA ILE A 118 4.57 12.21 -7.84
C ILE A 118 4.29 13.41 -8.74
N ARG A 119 3.05 13.89 -8.72
CA ARG A 119 2.63 15.07 -9.48
C ARG A 119 2.95 16.36 -8.77
N GLY A 120 2.77 16.39 -7.45
CA GLY A 120 3.01 17.58 -6.65
C GLY A 120 2.81 17.33 -5.15
N VAL A 121 3.29 18.27 -4.35
CA VAL A 121 3.27 18.20 -2.88
C VAL A 121 2.78 19.53 -2.32
N ALA A 122 1.88 19.46 -1.34
CA ALA A 122 1.46 20.59 -0.53
C ALA A 122 1.89 20.34 0.93
N VAL A 123 2.54 21.33 1.53
CA VAL A 123 3.02 21.31 2.91
C VAL A 123 2.36 22.45 3.68
N LEU A 124 1.66 22.10 4.75
CA LEU A 124 1.13 23.06 5.72
C LEU A 124 1.93 22.95 7.02
N CYS A 125 2.63 24.01 7.43
CA CYS A 125 3.41 24.00 8.66
C CYS A 125 3.26 25.30 9.43
N ASP A 126 3.55 25.28 10.72
CA ASP A 126 3.41 26.46 11.58
C ASP A 126 4.34 27.60 11.12
N GLY A 127 5.53 27.25 10.65
CA GLY A 127 6.53 28.19 10.13
C GLY A 127 6.42 28.50 8.65
N GLY A 128 5.38 28.04 7.95
CA GLY A 128 5.23 28.23 6.49
C GLY A 128 5.11 29.69 6.05
N GLY A 129 4.80 30.61 6.97
CA GLY A 129 4.80 32.05 6.71
C GLY A 129 6.20 32.69 6.67
N ASP A 130 7.23 32.02 7.17
CA ASP A 130 8.63 32.48 7.05
C ASP A 130 9.21 32.01 5.69
N VAL A 131 9.58 32.99 4.87
CA VAL A 131 10.14 32.76 3.53
C VAL A 131 11.37 31.84 3.56
N ARG A 132 12.20 31.93 4.61
CA ARG A 132 13.40 31.08 4.75
C ARG A 132 13.04 29.65 5.03
N VAL A 133 12.06 29.43 5.92
CA VAL A 133 11.56 28.08 6.23
C VAL A 133 10.90 27.47 5.01
N ALA A 134 10.02 28.22 4.34
CA ALA A 134 9.36 27.77 3.13
C ALA A 134 10.34 27.42 2.00
N ALA A 135 11.37 28.24 1.79
CA ALA A 135 12.41 27.99 0.79
C ALA A 135 13.19 26.69 1.09
N ARG A 136 13.62 26.50 2.35
CA ARG A 136 14.34 25.29 2.76
C ARG A 136 13.50 24.01 2.62
N ILE A 137 12.20 24.09 2.96
CA ILE A 137 11.28 22.98 2.77
C ILE A 137 11.13 22.66 1.28
N THR A 138 10.94 23.69 0.45
CA THR A 138 10.81 23.53 -1.01
C THR A 138 12.04 22.88 -1.62
N GLU A 139 13.24 23.33 -1.24
CA GLU A 139 14.51 22.77 -1.70
C GLU A 139 14.68 21.31 -1.27
N MET A 140 14.40 21.01 -0.01
CA MET A 140 14.51 19.64 0.52
C MET A 140 13.53 18.68 -0.14
N VAL A 141 12.25 19.07 -0.26
CA VAL A 141 11.21 18.24 -0.90
C VAL A 141 11.52 18.05 -2.38
N GLY A 142 11.97 19.12 -3.06
CA GLY A 142 12.38 19.05 -4.46
C GLY A 142 13.53 18.07 -4.69
N ALA A 143 14.56 18.13 -3.84
CA ALA A 143 15.72 17.23 -3.92
C ALA A 143 15.37 15.76 -3.60
N LEU A 144 14.45 15.53 -2.64
CA LEU A 144 14.06 14.17 -2.24
C LEU A 144 13.15 13.47 -3.27
N LEU A 145 12.29 14.23 -3.93
CA LEU A 145 11.23 13.70 -4.79
C LEU A 145 11.47 13.98 -6.29
N ASP A 146 12.58 14.59 -6.61
CA ASP A 146 12.91 15.06 -7.98
C ASP A 146 11.80 15.94 -8.58
N LEU A 147 11.27 16.86 -7.76
CA LEU A 147 10.19 17.74 -8.16
C LEU A 147 10.69 19.18 -8.38
N PRO A 148 10.27 19.83 -9.45
CA PRO A 148 10.53 21.25 -9.65
C PRO A 148 9.73 22.09 -8.63
N SER A 149 10.26 23.23 -8.23
CA SER A 149 9.67 24.10 -7.20
C SER A 149 8.25 24.56 -7.47
N ASN A 150 7.84 24.66 -8.74
CA ASN A 150 6.47 25.02 -9.13
C ASN A 150 5.43 23.92 -8.86
N ARG A 151 5.86 22.72 -8.47
CA ARG A 151 5.01 21.61 -8.05
C ARG A 151 4.98 21.41 -6.54
N ILE A 152 5.65 22.28 -5.78
CA ILE A 152 5.73 22.24 -4.33
C ILE A 152 5.11 23.51 -3.78
N CYS A 153 4.08 23.38 -2.96
CA CYS A 153 3.41 24.48 -2.29
C CYS A 153 3.68 24.39 -0.78
N VAL A 154 4.20 25.45 -0.17
CA VAL A 154 4.41 25.53 1.27
C VAL A 154 3.63 26.73 1.80
N GLU A 155 2.73 26.47 2.74
CA GLU A 155 1.83 27.47 3.29
C GLU A 155 1.82 27.43 4.82
N GLN A 156 1.45 28.55 5.41
CA GLN A 156 1.29 28.63 6.85
C GLN A 156 0.00 27.92 7.30
N ARG A 157 0.17 27.08 8.30
CA ARG A 157 -0.96 26.42 8.97
C ARG A 157 -1.73 27.45 9.80
N LYS A 158 -3.03 27.42 9.74
CA LYS A 158 -3.88 28.21 10.67
C LYS A 158 -3.74 27.65 12.09
N PRO A 159 -3.63 28.52 13.10
CA PRO A 159 -3.59 28.14 14.49
C PRO A 159 -4.84 27.38 14.95
#